data_b8edb74131f9c91e7b44bad3d86e90b6
#
_entry.id   b8edb74131f9c91e7b44bad3d86e90b6
#
_cell.length_a   1.000
_cell.length_b   1.000
_cell.length_c   1.000
_cell.angle_alpha   90.00
_cell.angle_beta   90.00
_cell.angle_gamma   90.00
#
_symmetry.space_group_name_H-M   'P 1'
#
loop_
_entity.id
_entity.type
_entity.pdbx_description
1 polymer ?
#
loop_
_entity_poly.entity_id
_entity_poly.type
_entity_poly.pdbx_seq_one_letter_code
_entity_poly.pdbx_strand_id
1 'polypeptide(L)'
;DDQLVDALFTAAAVGGVIATRASISGAEGGCQAECGSASAMAAAAVCELAGAPAQAAVDAAAFALMASMGLVCDPVRGLVEVPCVYRNVSGVANALTAADLALSGIACPLDADDVIDAMKTVGDAMPASLRETGEGGCAACRVRIE
;
A
#
# COMPACT_ATOMS: atom_id res chain seq x y z
N ASP A 1 -0.88 26.08 4.53
CA ASP A 1 -0.55 24.97 5.48
C ASP A 1 -1.77 24.15 5.84
N ASP A 2 -3.00 24.72 5.85
CA ASP A 2 -4.23 23.99 6.20
C ASP A 2 -4.52 22.86 5.22
N GLN A 3 -4.31 23.04 3.91
CA GLN A 3 -4.47 21.99 2.92
C GLN A 3 -3.57 20.77 3.16
N LEU A 4 -2.35 20.98 3.64
CA LEU A 4 -1.47 19.86 4.01
C LEU A 4 -1.99 19.10 5.24
N VAL A 5 -2.57 19.82 6.18
CA VAL A 5 -3.19 19.20 7.36
C VAL A 5 -4.39 18.37 6.96
N ASP A 6 -5.27 18.90 6.09
CA ASP A 6 -6.45 18.17 5.59
C ASP A 6 -6.02 16.90 4.83
N ALA A 7 -5.01 16.99 3.97
CA ALA A 7 -4.46 15.82 3.26
C ALA A 7 -3.88 14.76 4.21
N LEU A 8 -3.23 15.17 5.30
CA LEU A 8 -2.74 14.24 6.33
C LEU A 8 -3.88 13.60 7.10
N PHE A 9 -4.98 14.31 7.37
CA PHE A 9 -6.16 13.72 7.98
C PHE A 9 -6.83 12.70 7.05
N THR A 10 -6.92 13.01 5.74
CA THR A 10 -7.44 12.08 4.74
C THR A 10 -6.57 10.81 4.67
N ALA A 11 -5.25 10.96 4.62
CA ALA A 11 -4.33 9.82 4.70
C ALA A 11 -4.52 9.01 5.98
N ALA A 12 -4.63 9.67 7.13
CA ALA A 12 -4.82 9.01 8.42
C ALA A 12 -6.16 8.26 8.50
N ALA A 13 -7.22 8.81 7.92
CA ALA A 13 -8.53 8.14 7.85
C ALA A 13 -8.43 6.82 7.07
N VAL A 14 -7.85 6.85 5.86
CA VAL A 14 -7.61 5.64 5.05
C VAL A 14 -6.75 4.62 5.80
N GLY A 15 -5.62 5.05 6.36
CA GLY A 15 -4.74 4.17 7.14
C GLY A 15 -5.40 3.57 8.36
N GLY A 16 -6.26 4.33 9.04
CA GLY A 16 -7.03 3.86 10.21
C GLY A 16 -8.03 2.77 9.85
N VAL A 17 -8.74 2.91 8.72
CA VAL A 17 -9.66 1.89 8.20
C VAL A 17 -8.88 0.61 7.85
N ILE A 18 -7.77 0.73 7.12
CA ILE A 18 -6.93 -0.41 6.74
C ILE A 18 -6.38 -1.12 7.99
N ALA A 19 -5.86 -0.37 8.96
CA ALA A 19 -5.31 -0.93 10.20
C ALA A 19 -6.36 -1.69 11.02
N THR A 20 -7.62 -1.24 10.97
CA THR A 20 -8.71 -1.85 11.73
C THR A 20 -9.28 -3.10 11.05
N ARG A 21 -9.42 -3.09 9.73
CA ARG A 21 -10.03 -4.19 8.95
C ARG A 21 -9.03 -5.24 8.51
N ALA A 22 -7.78 -4.85 8.27
CA ALA A 22 -6.74 -5.73 7.78
C ALA A 22 -5.49 -5.68 8.67
N SER A 23 -4.41 -5.14 8.15
CA SER A 23 -3.15 -4.87 8.85
C SER A 23 -2.36 -3.84 8.05
N ILE A 24 -1.46 -3.13 8.74
CA ILE A 24 -0.43 -2.27 8.14
C ILE A 24 0.98 -2.83 8.38
N SER A 25 1.09 -4.08 8.79
CA SER A 25 2.35 -4.75 9.12
C SER A 25 2.78 -5.72 8.03
N GLY A 26 4.03 -5.59 7.56
CA GLY A 26 4.63 -6.52 6.61
C GLY A 26 4.78 -7.94 7.17
N ALA A 27 5.02 -8.08 8.49
CA ALA A 27 5.10 -9.37 9.17
C ALA A 27 3.77 -10.11 9.25
N GLU A 28 2.65 -9.37 9.23
CA GLU A 28 1.30 -9.96 9.27
C GLU A 28 0.74 -10.20 7.87
N GLY A 29 0.80 -9.20 7.00
CA GLY A 29 0.10 -9.21 5.73
C GLY A 29 0.99 -9.09 4.49
N GLY A 30 2.32 -9.16 4.63
CA GLY A 30 3.23 -8.92 3.53
C GLY A 30 3.43 -7.42 3.24
N CYS A 31 4.24 -7.11 2.24
CA CYS A 31 4.53 -5.72 1.85
C CYS A 31 3.29 -5.00 1.27
N GLN A 32 2.27 -5.74 0.82
CA GLN A 32 0.98 -5.17 0.45
C GLN A 32 0.33 -4.42 1.62
N ALA A 33 0.45 -4.98 2.84
CA ALA A 33 -0.09 -4.37 4.05
C ALA A 33 0.70 -3.12 4.48
N GLU A 34 2.01 -3.11 4.29
CA GLU A 34 2.89 -2.00 4.67
C GLU A 34 2.99 -0.94 3.56
N CYS A 35 3.73 -1.24 2.48
CA CYS A 35 3.93 -0.31 1.37
C CYS A 35 2.63 -0.07 0.58
N GLY A 36 1.77 -1.09 0.46
CA GLY A 36 0.48 -0.94 -0.20
C GLY A 36 -0.46 0.01 0.55
N SER A 37 -0.56 -0.13 1.87
CA SER A 37 -1.34 0.80 2.70
C SER A 37 -0.78 2.22 2.66
N ALA A 38 0.54 2.37 2.76
CA ALA A 38 1.18 3.69 2.65
C ALA A 38 0.90 4.34 1.27
N SER A 39 0.94 3.54 0.20
CA SER A 39 0.61 3.99 -1.15
C SER A 39 -0.86 4.43 -1.27
N ALA A 40 -1.79 3.68 -0.67
CA ALA A 40 -3.21 4.03 -0.65
C ALA A 40 -3.48 5.32 0.13
N MET A 41 -2.84 5.48 1.30
CA MET A 41 -2.89 6.70 2.10
C MET A 41 -2.39 7.92 1.32
N ALA A 42 -1.26 7.76 0.62
CA ALA A 42 -0.67 8.81 -0.20
C ALA A 42 -1.54 9.15 -1.41
N ALA A 43 -2.14 8.16 -2.09
CA ALA A 43 -3.04 8.38 -3.22
C ALA A 43 -4.27 9.21 -2.81
N ALA A 44 -4.89 8.87 -1.68
CA ALA A 44 -6.01 9.61 -1.12
C ALA A 44 -5.62 11.06 -0.76
N ALA A 45 -4.45 11.25 -0.12
CA ALA A 45 -3.93 12.57 0.21
C ALA A 45 -3.68 13.44 -1.02
N VAL A 46 -3.20 12.86 -2.13
CA VAL A 46 -3.01 13.58 -3.40
C VAL A 46 -4.35 14.04 -3.97
N CYS A 47 -5.39 13.22 -3.90
CA CYS A 47 -6.73 13.60 -4.31
C CYS A 47 -7.28 14.76 -3.46
N GLU A 48 -7.07 14.73 -2.13
CA GLU A 48 -7.44 15.82 -1.22
C GLU A 48 -6.73 17.13 -1.59
N LEU A 49 -5.41 17.08 -1.80
CA LEU A 49 -4.61 18.26 -2.23
C LEU A 49 -5.07 18.82 -3.57
N ALA A 50 -5.57 17.98 -4.47
CA ALA A 50 -6.14 18.40 -5.74
C ALA A 50 -7.56 18.99 -5.62
N GLY A 51 -8.16 18.99 -4.42
CA GLY A 51 -9.52 19.46 -4.17
C GLY A 51 -10.60 18.55 -4.79
N ALA A 52 -10.30 17.27 -4.93
CA ALA A 52 -11.23 16.30 -5.50
C ALA A 52 -12.34 15.92 -4.50
N PRO A 53 -13.48 15.40 -4.98
CA PRO A 53 -14.51 14.85 -4.10
C PRO A 53 -13.96 13.70 -3.25
N ALA A 54 -14.49 13.51 -2.05
CA ALA A 54 -14.07 12.44 -1.14
C ALA A 54 -14.11 11.04 -1.78
N GLN A 55 -15.07 10.79 -2.68
CA GLN A 55 -15.13 9.52 -3.40
C GLN A 55 -13.89 9.27 -4.27
N ALA A 56 -13.31 10.29 -4.87
CA ALA A 56 -12.08 10.14 -5.65
C ALA A 56 -10.90 9.71 -4.76
N ALA A 57 -10.82 10.20 -3.52
CA ALA A 57 -9.80 9.76 -2.57
C ALA A 57 -9.98 8.28 -2.18
N VAL A 58 -11.22 7.83 -2.01
CA VAL A 58 -11.56 6.42 -1.74
C VAL A 58 -11.22 5.53 -2.94
N ASP A 59 -11.59 5.96 -4.15
CA ASP A 59 -11.29 5.22 -5.39
C ASP A 59 -9.76 5.12 -5.60
N ALA A 60 -9.02 6.21 -5.38
CA ALA A 60 -7.57 6.21 -5.47
C ALA A 60 -6.91 5.24 -4.47
N ALA A 61 -7.41 5.19 -3.23
CA ALA A 61 -6.93 4.24 -2.25
C ALA A 61 -7.17 2.79 -2.70
N ALA A 62 -8.36 2.48 -3.24
CA ALA A 62 -8.67 1.16 -3.77
C ALA A 62 -7.77 0.78 -4.95
N PHE A 63 -7.54 1.68 -5.91
CA PHE A 63 -6.60 1.46 -7.03
C PHE A 63 -5.19 1.15 -6.54
N ALA A 64 -4.69 1.92 -5.57
CA ALA A 64 -3.35 1.71 -5.03
C ALA A 64 -3.21 0.35 -4.32
N LEU A 65 -4.22 -0.07 -3.55
CA LEU A 65 -4.24 -1.38 -2.90
C LEU A 65 -4.29 -2.51 -3.91
N MET A 66 -5.16 -2.43 -4.93
CA MET A 66 -5.25 -3.44 -5.98
C MET A 66 -3.91 -3.63 -6.71
N ALA A 67 -3.21 -2.54 -7.03
CA ALA A 67 -1.91 -2.58 -7.70
C ALA A 67 -0.79 -3.20 -6.85
N SER A 68 -0.92 -3.18 -5.52
CA SER A 68 0.04 -3.77 -4.58
C SER A 68 -0.38 -5.14 -4.04
N MET A 69 -1.54 -5.66 -4.47
CA MET A 69 -2.08 -6.93 -3.98
C MET A 69 -1.10 -8.08 -4.20
N GLY A 70 -0.83 -8.84 -3.14
CA GLY A 70 0.08 -9.98 -3.19
C GLY A 70 1.56 -9.65 -2.99
N LEU A 71 1.96 -8.39 -2.79
CA LEU A 71 3.34 -8.06 -2.47
C LEU A 71 3.75 -8.68 -1.14
N VAL A 72 4.77 -9.53 -1.21
CA VAL A 72 5.33 -10.24 -0.06
C VAL A 72 6.32 -9.38 0.74
N CYS A 73 6.58 -9.71 1.99
CA CYS A 73 7.63 -9.09 2.79
C CYS A 73 8.82 -10.05 2.91
N ASP A 74 9.87 -9.78 2.13
CA ASP A 74 10.98 -10.69 1.89
C ASP A 74 12.37 -9.97 1.97
N PRO A 75 12.66 -9.27 3.10
CA PRO A 75 13.87 -8.49 3.25
C PRO A 75 15.12 -9.37 3.22
N VAL A 76 16.09 -8.98 2.40
CA VAL A 76 17.38 -9.69 2.26
C VAL A 76 18.13 -9.64 3.59
N ARG A 77 18.55 -10.79 4.08
CA ARG A 77 19.22 -10.97 5.38
C ARG A 77 18.38 -10.47 6.59
N GLY A 78 17.06 -10.33 6.43
CA GLY A 78 16.18 -9.74 7.44
C GLY A 78 16.36 -8.23 7.66
N LEU A 79 17.12 -7.56 6.79
CA LEU A 79 17.34 -6.12 6.87
C LEU A 79 16.35 -5.37 5.98
N VAL A 80 15.66 -4.36 6.54
CA VAL A 80 14.64 -3.56 5.83
C VAL A 80 15.30 -2.53 4.91
N GLU A 81 16.14 -3.00 4.01
CA GLU A 81 16.86 -2.21 3.01
C GLU A 81 16.52 -2.68 1.59
N VAL A 82 16.75 -3.96 1.30
CA VAL A 82 16.49 -4.57 -0.01
C VAL A 82 15.48 -5.70 0.17
N PRO A 83 14.35 -5.68 -0.55
CA PRO A 83 13.92 -4.75 -1.60
C PRO A 83 13.15 -3.52 -1.08
N CYS A 84 13.06 -3.30 0.23
CA CYS A 84 12.14 -2.36 0.87
C CYS A 84 12.28 -0.92 0.36
N VAL A 85 13.52 -0.40 0.24
CA VAL A 85 13.77 0.96 -0.29
C VAL A 85 13.20 1.10 -1.71
N TYR A 86 13.42 0.12 -2.57
CA TYR A 86 12.91 0.15 -3.95
C TYR A 86 11.39 0.02 -4.02
N ARG A 87 10.78 -0.77 -3.12
CA ARG A 87 9.32 -0.88 -3.03
C ARG A 87 8.67 0.41 -2.55
N ASN A 88 9.31 1.15 -1.65
CA ASN A 88 8.82 2.47 -1.26
C ASN A 88 8.85 3.45 -2.44
N VAL A 89 9.91 3.44 -3.25
CA VAL A 89 9.96 4.25 -4.49
C VAL A 89 8.83 3.87 -5.44
N SER A 90 8.62 2.57 -5.66
CA SER A 90 7.50 2.06 -6.46
C SER A 90 6.14 2.42 -5.87
N GLY A 91 6.03 2.43 -4.54
CA GLY A 91 4.83 2.83 -3.82
C GLY A 91 4.43 4.29 -4.07
N VAL A 92 5.41 5.18 -4.15
CA VAL A 92 5.16 6.60 -4.52
C VAL A 92 4.62 6.68 -5.95
N ALA A 93 5.24 5.97 -6.91
CA ALA A 93 4.75 5.94 -8.28
C ALA A 93 3.33 5.35 -8.38
N ASN A 94 3.05 4.28 -7.63
CA ASN A 94 1.72 3.69 -7.54
C ASN A 94 0.69 4.69 -6.98
N ALA A 95 1.03 5.41 -5.91
CA ALA A 95 0.16 6.41 -5.31
C ALA A 95 -0.23 7.51 -6.30
N LEU A 96 0.75 8.06 -7.02
CA LEU A 96 0.50 9.09 -8.03
C LEU A 96 -0.35 8.57 -9.19
N THR A 97 -0.06 7.36 -9.69
CA THR A 97 -0.83 6.74 -10.76
C THR A 97 -2.27 6.49 -10.33
N ALA A 98 -2.49 5.98 -9.11
CA ALA A 98 -3.81 5.72 -8.56
C ALA A 98 -4.62 7.02 -8.39
N ALA A 99 -3.97 8.09 -7.91
CA ALA A 99 -4.58 9.40 -7.80
C ALA A 99 -4.96 9.96 -9.19
N ASP A 100 -4.07 9.86 -10.18
CA ASP A 100 -4.33 10.32 -11.55
C ASP A 100 -5.53 9.60 -12.18
N LEU A 101 -5.68 8.29 -11.96
CA LEU A 101 -6.85 7.52 -12.41
C LEU A 101 -8.14 8.10 -11.83
N ALA A 102 -8.19 8.30 -10.51
CA ALA A 102 -9.37 8.84 -9.84
C ALA A 102 -9.65 10.30 -10.24
N LEU A 103 -8.62 11.14 -10.34
CA LEU A 103 -8.73 12.53 -10.77
C LEU A 103 -9.16 12.67 -12.24
N SER A 104 -8.89 11.66 -13.06
CA SER A 104 -9.39 11.58 -14.44
C SER A 104 -10.88 11.24 -14.53
N GLY A 105 -11.55 11.01 -13.40
CA GLY A 105 -12.96 10.65 -13.34
C GLY A 105 -13.24 9.16 -13.56
N ILE A 106 -12.22 8.31 -13.49
CA ILE A 106 -12.37 6.86 -13.53
C ILE A 106 -12.81 6.40 -12.14
N ALA A 107 -14.04 5.93 -12.02
CA ALA A 107 -14.55 5.34 -10.78
C ALA A 107 -13.98 3.93 -10.57
N CYS A 108 -13.65 3.59 -9.32
CA CYS A 108 -13.27 2.23 -9.00
C CYS A 108 -14.50 1.31 -9.06
N PRO A 109 -14.44 0.18 -9.81
CA PRO A 109 -15.56 -0.73 -9.90
C PRO A 109 -15.74 -1.63 -8.68
N LEU A 110 -14.77 -1.62 -7.75
CA LEU A 110 -14.79 -2.39 -6.51
C LEU A 110 -14.94 -1.44 -5.32
N ASP A 111 -15.69 -1.89 -4.31
CA ASP A 111 -15.77 -1.18 -3.04
C ASP A 111 -14.41 -1.22 -2.34
N ALA A 112 -13.98 -0.09 -1.80
CA ALA A 112 -12.67 0.01 -1.13
C ALA A 112 -12.59 -0.90 0.10
N ASP A 113 -13.69 -1.08 0.82
CA ASP A 113 -13.77 -1.99 1.95
C ASP A 113 -13.54 -3.44 1.53
N ASP A 114 -14.13 -3.86 0.42
CA ASP A 114 -13.94 -5.20 -0.15
C ASP A 114 -12.49 -5.41 -0.60
N VAL A 115 -11.84 -4.38 -1.16
CA VAL A 115 -10.42 -4.45 -1.54
C VAL A 115 -9.52 -4.61 -0.31
N ILE A 116 -9.83 -3.91 0.79
CA ILE A 116 -9.11 -4.04 2.06
C ILE A 116 -9.27 -5.46 2.63
N ASP A 117 -10.49 -5.99 2.63
CA ASP A 117 -10.78 -7.35 3.11
C ASP A 117 -10.12 -8.42 2.23
N ALA A 118 -10.05 -8.19 0.91
CA ALA A 118 -9.31 -9.04 -0.01
C ALA A 118 -7.81 -9.03 0.31
N MET A 119 -7.24 -7.85 0.59
CA MET A 119 -5.82 -7.72 1.01
C MET A 119 -5.57 -8.52 2.30
N LYS A 120 -6.47 -8.45 3.28
CA LYS A 120 -6.40 -9.25 4.51
C LYS A 120 -6.37 -10.74 4.19
N THR A 121 -7.30 -11.20 3.37
CA THR A 121 -7.41 -12.61 2.97
C THR A 121 -6.13 -13.10 2.27
N VAL A 122 -5.57 -12.30 1.36
CA VAL A 122 -4.31 -12.61 0.69
C VAL A 122 -3.15 -12.67 1.68
N GLY A 123 -3.09 -11.71 2.61
CA GLY A 123 -2.06 -11.68 3.66
C GLY A 123 -2.11 -12.92 4.56
N ASP A 124 -3.29 -13.29 5.00
CA ASP A 124 -3.51 -14.48 5.84
C ASP A 124 -3.11 -15.79 5.12
N ALA A 125 -3.26 -15.83 3.80
CA ALA A 125 -2.89 -16.98 2.97
C ALA A 125 -1.38 -17.02 2.63
N MET A 126 -0.61 -15.96 2.89
CA MET A 126 0.82 -15.97 2.65
C MET A 126 1.55 -16.96 3.55
N PRO A 127 2.46 -17.77 3.00
CA PRO A 127 3.32 -18.62 3.82
C PRO A 127 4.25 -17.76 4.71
N ALA A 128 4.60 -18.29 5.89
CA ALA A 128 5.47 -17.59 6.84
C ALA A 128 6.81 -17.15 6.22
N SER A 129 7.36 -17.92 5.28
CA SER A 129 8.60 -17.58 4.58
C SER A 129 8.54 -16.29 3.75
N LEU A 130 7.35 -15.73 3.53
CA LEU A 130 7.12 -14.50 2.76
C LEU A 130 6.58 -13.35 3.62
N ARG A 131 6.62 -13.50 4.95
CA ARG A 131 6.14 -12.51 5.93
C ARG A 131 7.28 -12.07 6.86
N GLU A 132 8.27 -11.35 6.30
CA GLU A 132 9.39 -10.70 7.02
C GLU A 132 10.38 -11.68 7.71
N THR A 133 10.34 -12.96 7.37
CA THR A 133 11.23 -13.96 8.00
C THR A 133 12.65 -13.98 7.41
N GLY A 134 12.86 -13.35 6.26
CA GLY A 134 14.15 -13.39 5.57
C GLY A 134 14.48 -14.73 4.92
N GLU A 135 13.48 -15.62 4.76
CA GLU A 135 13.68 -16.99 4.25
C GLU A 135 13.35 -17.15 2.76
N GLY A 136 12.27 -16.47 2.29
CA GLY A 136 11.75 -16.64 0.93
C GLY A 136 11.86 -15.40 0.07
N GLY A 137 11.36 -15.47 -1.16
CA GLY A 137 11.35 -14.33 -2.09
C GLY A 137 12.75 -13.80 -2.39
N CYS A 138 12.91 -12.48 -2.36
CA CYS A 138 14.21 -11.82 -2.57
C CYS A 138 15.25 -12.21 -1.52
N ALA A 139 14.83 -12.56 -0.31
CA ALA A 139 15.75 -13.00 0.75
C ALA A 139 16.52 -14.28 0.38
N ALA A 140 15.92 -15.13 -0.46
CA ALA A 140 16.57 -16.35 -0.97
C ALA A 140 17.52 -16.08 -2.18
N CYS A 141 17.58 -14.84 -2.69
CA CYS A 141 18.42 -14.50 -3.81
C CYS A 141 19.90 -14.35 -3.40
N ARG A 142 20.80 -14.70 -4.34
CA ARG A 142 22.22 -14.44 -4.14
C ARG A 142 22.53 -12.93 -4.21
N VAL A 143 23.08 -12.40 -3.15
CA VAL A 143 23.51 -10.98 -3.09
C VAL A 143 24.80 -10.83 -3.93
N ARG A 144 24.84 -9.82 -4.81
CA ARG A 144 25.98 -9.52 -5.70
C ARG A 144 26.86 -8.36 -5.20
N ILE A 145 26.47 -7.75 -4.05
CA ILE A 145 27.21 -6.63 -3.47
C ILE A 145 28.20 -7.20 -2.47
N GLU A 146 29.47 -6.92 -2.68
CA GLU A 146 30.57 -7.20 -1.74
C GLU A 146 30.60 -6.17 -0.60
#